data_60dbfd47b12bab525a9a7ac9a3324895
#
_entry.id   60dbfd47b12bab525a9a7ac9a3324895
#
_cell.length_a   1.000
_cell.length_b   1.000
_cell.length_c   1.000
_cell.angle_alpha   90.00
_cell.angle_beta   90.00
_cell.angle_gamma   90.00
#
_symmetry.space_group_name_H-M   'P 1'
#
loop_
_entity.id
_entity.type
_entity.pdbx_description
1 polymer ?
#
loop_
_entity_poly.entity_id
_entity_poly.type
_entity_poly.pdbx_seq_one_letter_code
_entity_poly.pdbx_strand_id
1 'polypeptide(L)'
;GRFTHRYQGHQAADFKRSALANEEVTSLALRLLDQGGYAESKSPGMLALSYSLDVAPREAQGELTSEEVDAYVRLDKNIQALLQELRRKFGEGNYLLALSGTGYTHYRRPRLRGAEARYGQFSAKKGAALLNLYLSALYGQGSWVERIADGRVYLNRKLAETKRIALSELQDKSAAFLEEMEGIGMAVAGERLVTQSSLSDAARALRRSIHVRHMADVYWTLTPGWEVEDPADSPNLWLHSTAISSPCILLGAGITARDFDYPIVEAPDVAKAIAYVLRIRPPNAAR
;
A
#
# COMPACT_ATOMS: atom_id res chain seq x y z
N GLY A 1 -21.25 15.16 -21.12
CA GLY A 1 -20.57 14.65 -22.31
C GLY A 1 -20.26 13.16 -22.13
N ARG A 2 -20.20 12.44 -23.23
CA ARG A 2 -19.88 11.00 -23.20
C ARG A 2 -18.37 10.88 -23.22
N PHE A 3 -17.78 10.40 -22.13
CA PHE A 3 -16.35 10.13 -22.03
C PHE A 3 -16.04 8.79 -22.69
N THR A 4 -15.01 8.74 -23.53
CA THR A 4 -14.64 7.52 -24.27
C THR A 4 -13.28 7.03 -23.78
N HIS A 5 -13.26 5.85 -23.16
CA HIS A 5 -12.03 5.17 -22.79
C HIS A 5 -11.33 4.62 -24.03
N ARG A 6 -10.04 4.88 -24.17
CA ARG A 6 -9.21 4.36 -25.27
C ARG A 6 -8.07 3.52 -24.69
N TYR A 7 -8.00 2.27 -25.10
CA TYR A 7 -6.94 1.35 -24.74
C TYR A 7 -6.05 1.08 -25.95
N GLN A 8 -4.76 1.35 -25.85
CA GLN A 8 -3.80 1.14 -26.92
C GLN A 8 -2.67 0.24 -26.43
N GLY A 9 -2.43 -0.87 -27.13
CA GLY A 9 -1.26 -1.73 -26.97
C GLY A 9 -1.27 -2.73 -25.80
N HIS A 10 -1.45 -2.30 -24.56
CA HIS A 10 -1.44 -3.16 -23.36
C HIS A 10 -2.84 -3.27 -22.73
N GLN A 11 -3.81 -3.74 -23.48
CA GLN A 11 -5.24 -3.71 -23.15
C GLN A 11 -5.57 -4.21 -21.73
N ALA A 12 -4.97 -5.29 -21.27
CA ALA A 12 -5.23 -5.84 -19.94
C ALA A 12 -4.69 -4.94 -18.80
N ALA A 13 -3.51 -4.35 -18.99
CA ALA A 13 -2.93 -3.43 -18.00
C ALA A 13 -3.70 -2.12 -17.94
N ASP A 14 -4.05 -1.57 -19.10
CA ASP A 14 -4.82 -0.34 -19.21
C ASP A 14 -6.23 -0.52 -18.64
N PHE A 15 -6.88 -1.67 -18.90
CA PHE A 15 -8.17 -2.00 -18.31
C PHE A 15 -8.10 -2.04 -16.78
N LYS A 16 -7.08 -2.69 -16.20
CA LYS A 16 -6.88 -2.73 -14.74
C LYS A 16 -6.68 -1.36 -14.12
N ARG A 17 -6.17 -0.42 -14.88
CA ARG A 17 -5.95 0.99 -14.48
C ARG A 17 -7.05 1.91 -15.01
N SER A 18 -8.26 1.41 -15.13
CA SER A 18 -9.42 2.19 -15.56
C SER A 18 -10.56 2.07 -14.56
N ALA A 19 -11.47 3.02 -14.60
CA ALA A 19 -12.69 3.00 -13.79
C ALA A 19 -13.59 1.77 -14.11
N LEU A 20 -13.49 1.20 -15.30
CA LEU A 20 -14.26 0.03 -15.71
C LEU A 20 -13.88 -1.23 -14.95
N ALA A 21 -12.62 -1.37 -14.52
CA ALA A 21 -12.21 -2.50 -13.70
C ALA A 21 -12.96 -2.53 -12.35
N ASN A 22 -13.24 -1.36 -11.77
CA ASN A 22 -14.04 -1.26 -10.56
C ASN A 22 -15.50 -1.69 -10.75
N GLU A 23 -16.06 -1.45 -11.92
CA GLU A 23 -17.42 -1.91 -12.26
C GLU A 23 -17.48 -3.45 -12.31
N GLU A 24 -16.45 -4.11 -12.87
CA GLU A 24 -16.35 -5.57 -12.88
C GLU A 24 -16.20 -6.15 -11.47
N VAL A 25 -15.40 -5.52 -10.61
CA VAL A 25 -15.29 -5.92 -9.19
C VAL A 25 -16.66 -5.85 -8.52
N THR A 26 -17.40 -4.76 -8.74
CA THR A 26 -18.74 -4.60 -8.17
C THR A 26 -19.74 -5.63 -8.74
N SER A 27 -19.72 -5.85 -10.04
CA SER A 27 -20.57 -6.86 -10.69
C SER A 27 -20.32 -8.26 -10.14
N LEU A 28 -19.04 -8.61 -9.94
CA LEU A 28 -18.70 -9.89 -9.31
C LEU A 28 -19.16 -9.94 -7.86
N ALA A 29 -18.97 -8.87 -7.09
CA ALA A 29 -19.44 -8.78 -5.71
C ALA A 29 -20.95 -8.99 -5.58
N LEU A 30 -21.74 -8.34 -6.44
CA LEU A 30 -23.20 -8.50 -6.45
C LEU A 30 -23.62 -9.93 -6.76
N ARG A 31 -22.95 -10.59 -7.73
CA ARG A 31 -23.19 -12.01 -8.03
C ARG A 31 -22.84 -12.92 -6.85
N LEU A 32 -21.70 -12.67 -6.18
CA LEU A 32 -21.31 -13.43 -5.00
C LEU A 32 -22.29 -13.24 -3.85
N LEU A 33 -22.78 -12.03 -3.63
CA LEU A 33 -23.83 -11.77 -2.63
C LEU A 33 -25.11 -12.54 -2.95
N ASP A 34 -25.46 -12.64 -4.23
CA ASP A 34 -26.69 -13.35 -4.66
C ASP A 34 -26.55 -14.88 -4.56
N GLN A 35 -25.44 -15.44 -4.99
CA GLN A 35 -25.23 -16.89 -5.16
C GLN A 35 -24.40 -17.53 -4.05
N GLY A 36 -23.76 -16.74 -3.19
CA GLY A 36 -22.77 -17.20 -2.21
C GLY A 36 -23.37 -17.75 -0.90
N GLY A 37 -24.70 -17.87 -0.80
CA GLY A 37 -25.35 -18.45 0.40
C GLY A 37 -25.19 -17.60 1.68
N TYR A 38 -24.85 -16.33 1.54
CA TYR A 38 -24.64 -15.45 2.71
C TYR A 38 -25.91 -15.22 3.53
N ALA A 39 -27.08 -15.18 2.89
CA ALA A 39 -28.36 -14.95 3.57
C ALA A 39 -28.86 -16.19 4.34
N GLU A 40 -28.50 -17.35 3.86
CA GLU A 40 -28.90 -18.64 4.43
C GLU A 40 -27.94 -19.11 5.53
N SER A 41 -26.76 -18.52 5.60
CA SER A 41 -25.73 -18.88 6.57
C SER A 41 -26.09 -18.42 7.97
N LYS A 42 -25.93 -19.31 8.96
CA LYS A 42 -26.04 -18.96 10.39
C LYS A 42 -24.77 -18.26 10.94
N SER A 43 -23.69 -18.27 10.18
CA SER A 43 -22.43 -17.65 10.54
C SER A 43 -22.21 -16.39 9.71
N PRO A 44 -21.59 -15.34 10.28
CA PRO A 44 -21.22 -14.16 9.52
C PRO A 44 -20.31 -14.52 8.35
N GLY A 45 -20.62 -14.02 7.16
CA GLY A 45 -19.73 -14.04 6.00
C GLY A 45 -18.94 -12.76 5.88
N MET A 46 -17.79 -12.80 5.23
CA MET A 46 -16.98 -11.63 4.94
C MET A 46 -16.66 -11.57 3.44
N LEU A 47 -16.93 -10.42 2.85
CA LEU A 47 -16.57 -10.11 1.47
C LEU A 47 -15.60 -8.91 1.47
N ALA A 48 -14.38 -9.14 1.02
CA ALA A 48 -13.38 -8.10 0.89
C ALA A 48 -13.28 -7.65 -0.58
N LEU A 49 -13.44 -6.35 -0.82
CA LEU A 49 -13.36 -5.74 -2.15
C LEU A 49 -12.22 -4.73 -2.17
N SER A 50 -11.49 -4.69 -3.27
CA SER A 50 -10.45 -3.68 -3.51
C SER A 50 -10.78 -2.91 -4.77
N TYR A 51 -10.93 -1.60 -4.63
CA TYR A 51 -11.14 -0.67 -5.71
C TYR A 51 -9.87 0.14 -5.97
N SER A 52 -9.58 0.43 -7.21
CA SER A 52 -8.44 1.26 -7.60
C SER A 52 -8.92 2.59 -8.18
N LEU A 53 -8.37 3.68 -7.68
CA LEU A 53 -8.50 5.02 -8.25
C LEU A 53 -7.22 5.45 -8.99
N ASP A 54 -6.29 4.50 -9.15
CA ASP A 54 -5.06 4.68 -9.90
C ASP A 54 -5.32 4.53 -11.40
N VAL A 55 -5.98 5.52 -11.99
CA VAL A 55 -6.33 5.52 -13.40
C VAL A 55 -5.29 6.26 -14.25
N ALA A 56 -5.21 5.87 -15.53
CA ALA A 56 -4.33 6.49 -16.52
C ALA A 56 -5.19 7.19 -17.63
N PRO A 57 -4.68 8.24 -18.27
CA PRO A 57 -3.41 8.94 -18.04
C PRO A 57 -3.47 9.86 -16.83
N ARG A 58 -2.31 10.19 -16.29
CA ARG A 58 -2.15 11.17 -15.22
C ARG A 58 -1.53 12.44 -15.77
N GLU A 59 -2.06 13.58 -15.40
CA GLU A 59 -1.42 14.84 -15.72
C GLU A 59 -0.37 15.21 -14.66
N ALA A 60 0.79 15.67 -15.13
CA ALA A 60 1.90 16.05 -14.27
C ALA A 60 1.65 17.33 -13.45
N GLN A 61 0.51 18.01 -13.65
CA GLN A 61 0.30 19.38 -13.19
C GLN A 61 -0.68 19.58 -12.03
N GLY A 62 -1.05 18.53 -11.32
CA GLY A 62 -1.81 18.64 -10.06
C GLY A 62 -3.33 18.80 -10.18
N GLU A 63 -3.88 18.91 -11.38
CA GLU A 63 -5.32 18.89 -11.63
C GLU A 63 -5.82 17.45 -11.81
N LEU A 64 -7.09 17.19 -11.46
CA LEU A 64 -7.74 15.92 -11.76
C LEU A 64 -7.98 15.81 -13.25
N THR A 65 -7.53 14.72 -13.85
CA THR A 65 -7.89 14.41 -15.23
C THR A 65 -9.38 14.05 -15.34
N SER A 66 -9.94 14.14 -16.54
CA SER A 66 -11.31 13.69 -16.77
C SER A 66 -11.50 12.20 -16.43
N GLU A 67 -10.46 11.38 -16.63
CA GLU A 67 -10.44 9.95 -16.28
C GLU A 67 -10.53 9.75 -14.76
N GLU A 68 -9.79 10.53 -14.00
CA GLU A 68 -9.81 10.46 -12.53
C GLU A 68 -11.17 10.93 -11.99
N VAL A 69 -11.73 12.02 -12.52
CA VAL A 69 -13.07 12.47 -12.13
C VAL A 69 -14.12 11.40 -12.44
N ASP A 70 -14.07 10.78 -13.63
CA ASP A 70 -14.97 9.68 -14.00
C ASP A 70 -14.83 8.49 -13.07
N ALA A 71 -13.60 8.15 -12.67
CA ALA A 71 -13.33 7.06 -11.73
C ALA A 71 -13.98 7.28 -10.36
N TYR A 72 -13.92 8.49 -9.82
CA TYR A 72 -14.61 8.83 -8.56
C TYR A 72 -16.12 8.75 -8.70
N VAL A 73 -16.68 9.30 -9.76
CA VAL A 73 -18.14 9.27 -10.03
C VAL A 73 -18.65 7.84 -10.19
N ARG A 74 -17.88 6.97 -10.87
CA ARG A 74 -18.23 5.55 -11.02
C ARG A 74 -18.07 4.78 -9.72
N LEU A 75 -17.03 5.06 -8.94
CA LEU A 75 -16.85 4.43 -7.63
C LEU A 75 -18.03 4.74 -6.71
N ASP A 76 -18.51 5.99 -6.67
CA ASP A 76 -19.69 6.37 -5.89
C ASP A 76 -20.91 5.54 -6.29
N LYS A 77 -21.19 5.42 -7.60
CA LYS A 77 -22.27 4.57 -8.12
C LYS A 77 -22.10 3.10 -7.76
N ASN A 78 -20.88 2.58 -7.81
CA ASN A 78 -20.57 1.19 -7.45
C ASN A 78 -20.86 0.93 -5.97
N ILE A 79 -20.45 1.84 -5.10
CA ILE A 79 -20.72 1.77 -3.65
C ILE A 79 -22.22 1.89 -3.39
N GLN A 80 -22.91 2.80 -4.09
CA GLN A 80 -24.36 2.93 -3.98
C GLN A 80 -25.08 1.63 -4.36
N ALA A 81 -24.72 1.01 -5.48
CA ALA A 81 -25.30 -0.26 -5.93
C ALA A 81 -25.08 -1.39 -4.90
N LEU A 82 -23.86 -1.47 -4.36
CA LEU A 82 -23.53 -2.44 -3.31
C LEU A 82 -24.38 -2.23 -2.04
N LEU A 83 -24.50 -0.98 -1.58
CA LEU A 83 -25.33 -0.64 -0.42
C LEU A 83 -26.81 -0.96 -0.62
N GLN A 84 -27.35 -0.68 -1.82
CA GLN A 84 -28.74 -1.01 -2.16
C GLN A 84 -28.97 -2.52 -2.10
N GLU A 85 -28.05 -3.32 -2.65
CA GLU A 85 -28.16 -4.77 -2.63
C GLU A 85 -28.02 -5.34 -1.21
N LEU A 86 -27.09 -4.84 -0.40
CA LEU A 86 -26.94 -5.23 1.00
C LEU A 86 -28.23 -4.96 1.80
N ARG A 87 -28.82 -3.78 1.63
CA ARG A 87 -30.11 -3.44 2.27
C ARG A 87 -31.24 -4.33 1.80
N ARG A 88 -31.33 -4.58 0.51
CA ARG A 88 -32.37 -5.44 -0.10
C ARG A 88 -32.28 -6.87 0.42
N LYS A 89 -31.07 -7.43 0.50
CA LYS A 89 -30.86 -8.84 0.80
C LYS A 89 -30.84 -9.15 2.30
N PHE A 90 -30.22 -8.29 3.08
CA PHE A 90 -30.00 -8.55 4.52
C PHE A 90 -30.86 -7.66 5.44
N GLY A 91 -31.41 -6.57 4.92
CA GLY A 91 -32.08 -5.56 5.73
C GLY A 91 -31.10 -4.67 6.50
N GLU A 92 -31.58 -3.55 7.01
CA GLU A 92 -30.76 -2.66 7.84
C GLU A 92 -30.42 -3.35 9.16
N GLY A 93 -29.17 -3.23 9.60
CA GLY A 93 -28.69 -3.81 10.86
C GLY A 93 -28.14 -5.24 10.78
N ASN A 94 -28.23 -5.92 9.65
CA ASN A 94 -27.71 -7.28 9.47
C ASN A 94 -26.45 -7.34 8.58
N TYR A 95 -25.88 -6.23 8.22
CA TYR A 95 -24.58 -6.13 7.57
C TYR A 95 -23.74 -5.05 8.20
N LEU A 96 -22.43 -5.19 8.12
CA LEU A 96 -21.45 -4.18 8.45
C LEU A 96 -20.66 -3.87 7.18
N LEU A 97 -20.59 -2.60 6.78
CA LEU A 97 -19.70 -2.12 5.76
C LEU A 97 -18.57 -1.35 6.43
N ALA A 98 -17.34 -1.71 6.08
CA ALA A 98 -16.14 -0.95 6.41
C ALA A 98 -15.50 -0.48 5.11
N LEU A 99 -15.45 0.83 4.89
CA LEU A 99 -14.80 1.46 3.75
C LEU A 99 -13.59 2.23 4.26
N SER A 100 -12.41 1.91 3.78
CA SER A 100 -11.19 2.63 4.10
C SER A 100 -10.33 2.79 2.88
N GLY A 101 -9.62 3.91 2.77
CA GLY A 101 -8.53 4.03 1.83
C GLY A 101 -7.33 3.21 2.29
N THR A 102 -6.43 2.93 1.36
CA THR A 102 -5.18 2.20 1.66
C THR A 102 -4.08 3.10 2.21
N GLY A 103 -4.34 4.41 2.28
CA GLY A 103 -3.32 5.40 2.66
C GLY A 103 -2.27 5.67 1.59
N TYR A 104 -2.45 5.10 0.40
CA TYR A 104 -1.53 5.29 -0.71
C TYR A 104 -2.20 6.08 -1.83
N THR A 105 -1.50 7.11 -2.30
CA THR A 105 -1.87 7.84 -3.52
C THR A 105 -0.61 8.23 -4.25
N HIS A 106 -0.71 8.41 -5.56
CA HIS A 106 0.38 9.01 -6.30
C HIS A 106 0.56 10.45 -5.85
N TYR A 107 1.80 10.81 -5.57
CA TYR A 107 2.12 12.17 -5.24
C TYR A 107 1.98 13.04 -6.50
N ARG A 108 0.98 13.90 -6.52
CA ARG A 108 0.87 14.92 -7.56
C ARG A 108 1.85 16.03 -7.24
N ARG A 109 2.65 16.44 -8.21
CA ARG A 109 3.52 17.61 -8.06
C ARG A 109 2.63 18.83 -7.80
N PRO A 110 2.58 19.36 -6.58
CA PRO A 110 1.80 20.56 -6.34
C PRO A 110 2.42 21.72 -7.13
N ARG A 111 1.59 22.57 -7.71
CA ARG A 111 2.02 23.88 -8.23
C ARG A 111 2.33 24.82 -7.05
N LEU A 112 3.30 24.47 -6.23
CA LEU A 112 3.74 25.36 -5.17
C LEU A 112 4.69 26.40 -5.80
N ARG A 113 4.17 27.57 -6.09
CA ARG A 113 5.02 28.72 -6.40
C ARG A 113 5.90 28.98 -5.19
N GLY A 114 7.20 28.81 -5.35
CA GLY A 114 8.21 29.16 -4.35
C GLY A 114 8.61 28.06 -3.35
N ALA A 115 8.09 26.83 -3.43
CA ALA A 115 8.61 25.72 -2.66
C ALA A 115 9.59 24.92 -3.52
N GLU A 116 10.85 24.86 -3.12
CA GLU A 116 11.87 23.98 -3.68
C GLU A 116 11.62 22.52 -3.24
N ALA A 117 10.45 21.98 -3.54
CA ALA A 117 10.23 20.56 -3.36
C ALA A 117 11.08 19.82 -4.39
N ARG A 118 12.07 19.08 -3.93
CA ARG A 118 12.91 18.25 -4.78
C ARG A 118 12.10 17.04 -5.23
N TYR A 119 11.75 17.01 -6.50
CA TYR A 119 11.13 15.86 -7.15
C TYR A 119 12.21 15.09 -7.90
N GLY A 120 12.13 13.78 -7.89
CA GLY A 120 13.09 12.96 -8.59
C GLY A 120 12.60 11.54 -8.83
N GLN A 121 13.47 10.79 -9.52
CA GLN A 121 13.25 9.37 -9.76
C GLN A 121 14.41 8.59 -9.16
N PHE A 122 14.08 7.56 -8.36
CA PHE A 122 15.04 6.63 -7.80
C PHE A 122 15.13 5.37 -8.65
N SER A 123 16.31 5.07 -9.13
CA SER A 123 16.57 3.83 -9.88
C SER A 123 16.98 2.71 -8.94
N ALA A 124 16.11 1.74 -8.75
CA ALA A 124 16.40 0.57 -7.94
C ALA A 124 17.63 -0.22 -8.47
N LYS A 125 17.79 -0.29 -9.79
CA LYS A 125 18.95 -0.95 -10.43
C LYS A 125 20.25 -0.24 -10.13
N LYS A 126 20.29 1.09 -10.26
CA LYS A 126 21.48 1.90 -9.90
C LYS A 126 21.77 1.82 -8.41
N GLY A 127 20.74 1.87 -7.56
CA GLY A 127 20.87 1.71 -6.12
C GLY A 127 21.47 0.35 -5.73
N ALA A 128 21.01 -0.73 -6.35
CA ALA A 128 21.57 -2.07 -6.15
C ALA A 128 23.06 -2.14 -6.56
N ALA A 129 23.41 -1.58 -7.70
CA ALA A 129 24.79 -1.58 -8.21
C ALA A 129 25.73 -0.78 -7.28
N LEU A 130 25.30 0.41 -6.84
CA LEU A 130 26.07 1.26 -5.93
C LEU A 130 26.23 0.60 -4.56
N LEU A 131 25.17 0.01 -4.01
CA LEU A 131 25.24 -0.73 -2.75
C LEU A 131 26.18 -1.93 -2.87
N ASN A 132 26.12 -2.68 -3.97
CA ASN A 132 27.01 -3.80 -4.19
C ASN A 132 28.48 -3.36 -4.30
N LEU A 133 28.74 -2.23 -4.96
CA LEU A 133 30.07 -1.65 -5.04
C LEU A 133 30.60 -1.23 -3.66
N TYR A 134 29.77 -0.54 -2.87
CA TYR A 134 30.09 -0.16 -1.50
C TYR A 134 30.44 -1.36 -0.62
N LEU A 135 29.60 -2.38 -0.61
CA LEU A 135 29.84 -3.60 0.17
C LEU A 135 31.06 -4.37 -0.32
N SER A 136 31.34 -4.35 -1.65
CA SER A 136 32.56 -4.93 -2.20
C SER A 136 33.82 -4.19 -1.79
N ALA A 137 33.74 -2.88 -1.63
CA ALA A 137 34.85 -2.10 -1.10
C ALA A 137 35.14 -2.38 0.38
N LEU A 138 34.11 -2.63 1.18
CA LEU A 138 34.26 -2.94 2.61
C LEU A 138 34.72 -4.38 2.87
N TYR A 139 34.11 -5.35 2.16
CA TYR A 139 34.21 -6.76 2.49
C TYR A 139 34.87 -7.64 1.41
N GLY A 140 35.36 -7.00 0.36
CA GLY A 140 35.98 -7.65 -0.79
C GLY A 140 34.98 -7.99 -1.88
N GLN A 141 35.49 -8.24 -3.06
CA GLN A 141 34.70 -8.48 -4.26
C GLN A 141 33.67 -9.61 -4.07
N GLY A 142 32.44 -9.36 -4.56
CA GLY A 142 31.36 -10.32 -4.49
C GLY A 142 30.03 -9.75 -4.96
N SER A 143 29.06 -10.64 -5.17
CA SER A 143 27.67 -10.28 -5.41
C SER A 143 26.94 -10.21 -4.05
N TRP A 144 27.03 -9.07 -3.39
CA TRP A 144 26.47 -8.85 -2.04
C TRP A 144 24.96 -8.61 -2.06
N VAL A 145 24.46 -8.00 -3.14
CA VAL A 145 23.04 -7.68 -3.32
C VAL A 145 22.42 -8.69 -4.29
N GLU A 146 21.48 -9.48 -3.82
CA GLU A 146 20.74 -10.43 -4.65
C GLU A 146 19.59 -9.73 -5.37
N ARG A 147 18.89 -8.85 -4.67
CA ARG A 147 17.72 -8.14 -5.23
C ARG A 147 17.44 -6.85 -4.46
N ILE A 148 17.01 -5.83 -5.18
CA ILE A 148 16.37 -4.63 -4.64
C ILE A 148 15.05 -4.40 -5.40
N ALA A 149 13.94 -4.43 -4.69
CA ALA A 149 12.61 -4.21 -5.26
C ALA A 149 11.58 -3.96 -4.15
N ASP A 150 10.51 -3.24 -4.47
CA ASP A 150 9.36 -3.03 -3.59
C ASP A 150 9.71 -2.54 -2.17
N GLY A 151 10.67 -1.61 -2.07
CA GLY A 151 11.14 -1.10 -0.78
C GLY A 151 11.95 -2.09 0.05
N ARG A 152 12.48 -3.13 -0.58
CA ARG A 152 13.21 -4.22 0.09
C ARG A 152 14.54 -4.48 -0.59
N VAL A 153 15.54 -4.85 0.24
CA VAL A 153 16.82 -5.36 -0.23
C VAL A 153 17.01 -6.77 0.32
N TYR A 154 17.44 -7.65 -0.54
CA TYR A 154 17.85 -9.02 -0.20
C TYR A 154 19.35 -9.13 -0.42
N LEU A 155 20.06 -9.46 0.66
CA LEU A 155 21.50 -9.58 0.68
C LEU A 155 21.93 -11.05 0.52
N ASN A 156 23.11 -11.26 -0.02
CA ASN A 156 23.67 -12.58 -0.19
C ASN A 156 24.20 -13.12 1.16
N ARG A 157 23.32 -13.78 1.89
CA ARG A 157 23.61 -14.34 3.22
C ARG A 157 24.68 -15.42 3.17
N LYS A 158 24.72 -16.23 2.11
CA LYS A 158 25.75 -17.27 1.92
C LYS A 158 27.14 -16.66 1.76
N LEU A 159 27.23 -15.56 1.03
CA LEU A 159 28.49 -14.84 0.88
C LEU A 159 28.93 -14.22 2.22
N ALA A 160 28.01 -13.65 2.98
CA ALA A 160 28.27 -13.11 4.32
C ALA A 160 28.83 -14.21 5.26
N GLU A 161 28.19 -15.37 5.30
CA GLU A 161 28.67 -16.54 6.07
C GLU A 161 30.06 -16.97 5.62
N THR A 162 30.30 -17.12 4.32
CA THR A 162 31.60 -17.51 3.76
C THR A 162 32.71 -16.51 4.16
N LYS A 163 32.38 -15.23 4.16
CA LYS A 163 33.30 -14.15 4.54
C LYS A 163 33.33 -13.90 6.06
N ARG A 164 32.56 -14.64 6.86
CA ARG A 164 32.42 -14.51 8.32
C ARG A 164 32.00 -13.12 8.77
N ILE A 165 31.08 -12.51 8.02
CA ILE A 165 30.51 -11.20 8.33
C ILE A 165 29.15 -11.42 8.99
N ALA A 166 28.91 -10.76 10.13
CA ALA A 166 27.63 -10.84 10.80
C ALA A 166 26.53 -10.22 9.91
N LEU A 167 25.40 -10.93 9.78
CA LEU A 167 24.29 -10.46 8.94
C LEU A 167 23.76 -9.12 9.43
N SER A 168 23.67 -8.91 10.74
CA SER A 168 23.26 -7.64 11.35
C SER A 168 24.18 -6.48 10.94
N GLU A 169 25.48 -6.69 10.93
CA GLU A 169 26.46 -5.68 10.47
C GLU A 169 26.26 -5.36 8.99
N LEU A 170 26.09 -6.39 8.16
CA LEU A 170 25.86 -6.20 6.72
C LEU A 170 24.56 -5.45 6.46
N GLN A 171 23.48 -5.77 7.19
CA GLN A 171 22.20 -5.07 7.11
C GLN A 171 22.31 -3.61 7.54
N ASP A 172 23.01 -3.33 8.66
CA ASP A 172 23.17 -1.99 9.18
C ASP A 172 24.00 -1.09 8.23
N LYS A 173 25.09 -1.63 7.69
CA LYS A 173 25.90 -0.90 6.70
C LYS A 173 25.12 -0.63 5.41
N SER A 174 24.32 -1.61 4.99
CA SER A 174 23.46 -1.45 3.80
C SER A 174 22.37 -0.40 4.01
N ALA A 175 21.73 -0.40 5.17
CA ALA A 175 20.72 0.59 5.52
C ALA A 175 21.31 2.00 5.56
N ALA A 176 22.42 2.18 6.29
CA ALA A 176 23.09 3.47 6.39
C ALA A 176 23.53 4.01 5.02
N PHE A 177 24.06 3.15 4.14
CA PHE A 177 24.46 3.57 2.80
C PHE A 177 23.26 3.98 1.92
N LEU A 178 22.12 3.26 2.05
CA LEU A 178 20.90 3.62 1.32
C LEU A 178 20.33 4.96 1.78
N GLU A 179 20.40 5.30 3.06
CA GLU A 179 19.92 6.59 3.59
C GLU A 179 20.67 7.79 3.02
N GLU A 180 21.95 7.60 2.60
CA GLU A 180 22.73 8.65 1.94
C GLU A 180 22.36 8.84 0.46
N MET A 181 21.57 7.93 -0.13
CA MET A 181 21.15 8.05 -1.53
C MET A 181 20.04 9.06 -1.67
N GLU A 182 20.18 9.91 -2.69
CA GLU A 182 19.16 10.90 -3.03
C GLU A 182 17.82 10.20 -3.36
N GLY A 183 16.74 10.67 -2.76
CA GLY A 183 15.40 10.12 -2.95
C GLY A 183 14.99 9.06 -1.93
N ILE A 184 15.92 8.54 -1.13
CA ILE A 184 15.58 7.65 -0.02
C ILE A 184 15.18 8.49 1.19
N GLY A 185 14.00 8.23 1.72
CA GLY A 185 13.47 8.94 2.89
C GLY A 185 13.80 8.25 4.22
N MET A 186 13.94 6.92 4.18
CA MET A 186 14.31 6.10 5.33
C MET A 186 14.85 4.77 4.81
N ALA A 187 15.89 4.25 5.45
CA ALA A 187 16.28 2.85 5.30
C ALA A 187 16.54 2.22 6.67
N VAL A 188 16.13 0.98 6.87
CA VAL A 188 16.25 0.31 8.16
C VAL A 188 16.56 -1.16 7.99
N ALA A 189 17.49 -1.66 8.78
CA ALA A 189 17.83 -3.09 8.84
C ALA A 189 16.62 -3.91 9.31
N GLY A 190 16.37 -5.03 8.65
CA GLY A 190 15.23 -5.89 8.98
C GLY A 190 15.26 -6.38 10.43
N GLU A 191 16.43 -6.76 10.94
CA GLU A 191 16.58 -7.19 12.32
C GLU A 191 16.22 -6.09 13.32
N ARG A 192 16.57 -4.83 13.05
CA ARG A 192 16.23 -3.69 13.92
C ARG A 192 14.73 -3.46 14.01
N LEU A 193 13.98 -3.68 12.94
CA LEU A 193 12.51 -3.56 12.96
C LEU A 193 11.85 -4.52 13.95
N VAL A 194 12.49 -5.67 14.21
CA VAL A 194 11.94 -6.68 15.14
C VAL A 194 12.47 -6.49 16.54
N THR A 195 13.75 -6.20 16.70
CA THR A 195 14.44 -6.20 18.00
C THR A 195 14.42 -4.86 18.70
N GLN A 196 14.36 -3.75 17.96
CA GLN A 196 14.46 -2.42 18.54
C GLN A 196 13.12 -1.97 19.15
N SER A 197 13.12 -1.53 20.40
CA SER A 197 11.93 -1.03 21.09
C SER A 197 11.56 0.41 20.69
N SER A 198 12.56 1.25 20.46
CA SER A 198 12.35 2.65 20.04
C SER A 198 12.49 2.79 18.53
N LEU A 199 11.38 2.85 17.83
CA LEU A 199 11.30 3.06 16.38
C LEU A 199 10.62 4.39 16.08
N SER A 200 11.00 5.03 14.96
CA SER A 200 10.23 6.14 14.40
C SER A 200 8.83 5.70 14.01
N ASP A 201 7.89 6.64 13.86
CA ASP A 201 6.51 6.33 13.46
C ASP A 201 6.46 5.60 12.13
N ALA A 202 7.27 6.02 11.16
CA ALA A 202 7.39 5.36 9.86
C ALA A 202 7.91 3.92 9.99
N ALA A 203 8.94 3.69 10.79
CA ALA A 203 9.48 2.36 11.04
C ALA A 203 8.49 1.46 11.81
N ARG A 204 7.69 2.03 12.73
CA ARG A 204 6.60 1.29 13.41
C ARG A 204 5.49 0.89 12.44
N ALA A 205 5.09 1.78 11.55
CA ALA A 205 4.11 1.47 10.52
C ALA A 205 4.62 0.36 9.59
N LEU A 206 5.88 0.45 9.18
CA LEU A 206 6.55 -0.57 8.38
C LEU A 206 6.58 -1.91 9.11
N ARG A 207 6.97 -1.96 10.39
CA ARG A 207 6.98 -3.19 11.21
C ARG A 207 5.62 -3.89 11.25
N ARG A 208 4.52 -3.15 11.27
CA ARG A 208 3.16 -3.72 11.24
C ARG A 208 2.80 -4.40 9.92
N SER A 209 3.46 -4.04 8.82
CA SER A 209 3.22 -4.60 7.49
C SER A 209 4.13 -5.79 7.15
N ILE A 210 5.03 -6.19 8.05
CA ILE A 210 6.01 -7.25 7.80
C ILE A 210 5.62 -8.53 8.56
N HIS A 211 5.88 -9.67 7.92
CA HIS A 211 5.81 -10.97 8.57
C HIS A 211 7.22 -11.51 8.83
N VAL A 212 7.54 -11.84 10.08
CA VAL A 212 8.90 -12.22 10.54
C VAL A 212 9.53 -13.35 9.71
N ARG A 213 8.72 -14.31 9.23
CA ARG A 213 9.23 -15.44 8.41
C ARG A 213 9.59 -15.06 6.98
N HIS A 214 9.18 -13.89 6.51
CA HIS A 214 9.36 -13.43 5.12
C HIS A 214 10.02 -12.06 5.07
N MET A 215 10.94 -11.82 6.00
CA MET A 215 11.63 -10.53 6.10
C MET A 215 12.71 -10.38 5.04
N ALA A 216 12.77 -9.18 4.47
CA ALA A 216 13.94 -8.71 3.73
C ALA A 216 15.07 -8.32 4.70
N ASP A 217 16.27 -8.16 4.16
CA ASP A 217 17.43 -7.77 4.95
C ASP A 217 17.46 -6.29 5.27
N VAL A 218 17.01 -5.44 4.34
CA VAL A 218 16.83 -3.99 4.56
C VAL A 218 15.51 -3.56 3.94
N TYR A 219 14.85 -2.63 4.59
CA TYR A 219 13.65 -1.94 4.11
C TYR A 219 13.97 -0.47 3.86
N TRP A 220 13.41 0.09 2.80
CA TRP A 220 13.60 1.49 2.46
C TRP A 220 12.30 2.11 1.96
N THR A 221 12.19 3.44 2.11
CA THR A 221 11.07 4.23 1.62
C THR A 221 11.58 5.42 0.82
N LEU A 222 10.73 5.95 -0.05
CA LEU A 222 11.06 7.15 -0.79
C LEU A 222 10.75 8.42 0.01
N THR A 223 11.51 9.46 -0.25
CA THR A 223 11.18 10.82 0.16
C THR A 223 9.89 11.27 -0.55
N PRO A 224 8.99 12.05 0.11
CA PRO A 224 7.82 12.61 -0.56
C PRO A 224 8.21 13.36 -1.84
N GLY A 225 7.49 13.08 -2.93
CA GLY A 225 7.78 13.66 -4.25
C GLY A 225 8.73 12.85 -5.13
N TRP A 226 9.32 11.77 -4.58
CA TRP A 226 10.15 10.85 -5.36
C TRP A 226 9.34 9.62 -5.80
N GLU A 227 9.67 9.12 -6.98
CA GLU A 227 9.06 7.93 -7.59
C GLU A 227 10.14 6.94 -8.00
N VAL A 228 9.78 5.68 -8.22
CA VAL A 228 10.69 4.69 -8.81
C VAL A 228 10.80 4.95 -10.31
N GLU A 229 12.03 4.92 -10.85
CA GLU A 229 12.32 5.15 -12.27
C GLU A 229 11.60 4.15 -13.18
N ASP A 230 11.53 2.89 -12.79
CA ASP A 230 10.84 1.83 -13.52
C ASP A 230 9.74 1.18 -12.65
N PRO A 231 8.48 1.53 -12.86
CA PRO A 231 7.36 0.92 -12.14
C PRO A 231 7.23 -0.59 -12.37
N ALA A 232 7.75 -1.13 -13.48
CA ALA A 232 7.72 -2.55 -13.76
C ALA A 232 8.65 -3.36 -12.83
N ASP A 233 9.74 -2.74 -12.37
CA ASP A 233 10.65 -3.36 -11.38
C ASP A 233 10.06 -3.33 -9.95
N SER A 234 9.10 -2.45 -9.69
CA SER A 234 8.48 -2.29 -8.38
C SER A 234 7.02 -1.83 -8.51
N PRO A 235 6.13 -2.66 -9.07
CA PRO A 235 4.74 -2.27 -9.38
C PRO A 235 3.90 -1.92 -8.15
N ASN A 236 4.35 -2.30 -6.95
CA ASN A 236 3.62 -2.13 -5.70
C ASN A 236 4.34 -1.17 -4.74
N LEU A 237 5.35 -0.45 -5.19
CA LEU A 237 6.10 0.44 -4.32
C LEU A 237 5.43 1.80 -4.18
N TRP A 238 4.57 1.91 -3.20
CA TRP A 238 3.96 3.14 -2.73
C TRP A 238 4.47 3.54 -1.34
N LEU A 239 5.69 3.13 -1.01
CA LEU A 239 6.28 3.35 0.31
C LEU A 239 6.86 4.77 0.38
N HIS A 240 6.07 5.70 0.87
CA HIS A 240 6.53 7.01 1.28
C HIS A 240 6.87 7.01 2.77
N SER A 241 7.77 7.87 3.17
CA SER A 241 8.15 8.05 4.59
C SER A 241 7.03 8.66 5.44
N THR A 242 6.01 9.24 4.79
CA THR A 242 4.86 9.86 5.46
C THR A 242 3.57 9.10 5.15
N ALA A 243 2.76 8.88 6.19
CA ALA A 243 1.41 8.35 6.03
C ALA A 243 0.50 9.40 5.38
N ILE A 244 -0.34 8.96 4.46
CA ILE A 244 -1.39 9.78 3.86
C ILE A 244 -2.71 9.41 4.51
N SER A 245 -3.38 10.40 5.09
CA SER A 245 -4.71 10.19 5.67
C SER A 245 -5.72 9.87 4.59
N SER A 246 -6.53 8.86 4.83
CA SER A 246 -7.61 8.43 3.94
C SER A 246 -8.90 8.29 4.72
N PRO A 247 -10.08 8.44 4.08
CA PRO A 247 -11.36 8.25 4.75
C PRO A 247 -11.48 6.85 5.35
N CYS A 248 -12.13 6.79 6.52
CA CYS A 248 -12.55 5.53 7.14
C CYS A 248 -14.02 5.65 7.53
N ILE A 249 -14.87 4.84 6.95
CA ILE A 249 -16.31 4.84 7.19
C ILE A 249 -16.73 3.45 7.67
N LEU A 250 -17.40 3.39 8.82
CA LEU A 250 -18.05 2.20 9.33
C LEU A 250 -19.55 2.44 9.35
N LEU A 251 -20.32 1.52 8.80
CA LEU A 251 -21.77 1.66 8.62
C LEU A 251 -22.47 0.31 8.82
N GLY A 252 -23.57 0.30 9.57
CA GLY A 252 -24.45 -0.85 9.67
C GLY A 252 -24.48 -1.49 11.07
N ALA A 253 -24.55 -2.81 11.12
CA ALA A 253 -24.74 -3.58 12.35
C ALA A 253 -23.76 -3.22 13.46
N GLY A 254 -24.28 -2.92 14.64
CA GLY A 254 -23.46 -2.61 15.82
C GLY A 254 -22.74 -1.25 15.79
N ILE A 255 -22.97 -0.45 14.77
CA ILE A 255 -22.39 0.89 14.65
C ILE A 255 -23.45 1.93 14.96
N THR A 256 -23.19 2.75 15.97
CA THR A 256 -24.01 3.94 16.27
C THR A 256 -23.43 5.12 15.52
N ALA A 257 -24.30 5.86 14.81
CA ALA A 257 -23.88 7.10 14.17
C ALA A 257 -23.29 8.07 15.20
N ARG A 258 -22.03 8.40 15.04
CA ARG A 258 -21.30 9.37 15.85
C ARG A 258 -20.31 10.11 14.97
N ASP A 259 -20.16 11.39 15.21
CA ASP A 259 -18.97 12.10 14.80
C ASP A 259 -17.84 11.69 15.74
N PHE A 260 -16.75 11.18 15.18
CA PHE A 260 -15.58 10.85 15.97
C PHE A 260 -14.71 12.09 16.13
N ASP A 261 -14.51 12.52 17.37
CA ASP A 261 -13.57 13.59 17.72
C ASP A 261 -12.09 13.14 17.58
N TYR A 262 -11.83 11.88 17.22
CA TYR A 262 -10.49 11.37 17.02
C TYR A 262 -10.02 11.68 15.60
N PRO A 263 -8.95 12.47 15.44
CA PRO A 263 -8.51 12.94 14.14
C PRO A 263 -7.93 11.84 13.24
N ILE A 264 -7.42 10.75 13.81
CA ILE A 264 -6.75 9.69 13.06
C ILE A 264 -7.05 8.32 13.66
N VAL A 265 -7.50 7.40 12.80
CA VAL A 265 -7.67 5.97 13.10
C VAL A 265 -6.60 5.19 12.35
N GLU A 266 -5.90 4.30 13.01
CA GLU A 266 -4.93 3.44 12.36
C GLU A 266 -5.63 2.27 11.63
N ALA A 267 -5.08 1.81 10.49
CA ALA A 267 -5.66 0.71 9.73
C ALA A 267 -5.95 -0.57 10.56
N PRO A 268 -5.12 -0.98 11.54
CA PRO A 268 -5.45 -2.09 12.44
C PRO A 268 -6.71 -1.88 13.28
N ASP A 269 -7.11 -0.65 13.57
CA ASP A 269 -8.31 -0.36 14.37
C ASP A 269 -9.60 -0.68 13.63
N VAL A 270 -9.58 -0.62 12.29
CA VAL A 270 -10.70 -1.09 11.45
C VAL A 270 -10.93 -2.59 11.69
N ALA A 271 -9.86 -3.38 11.73
CA ALA A 271 -9.96 -4.82 12.01
C ALA A 271 -10.47 -5.10 13.44
N LYS A 272 -10.07 -4.27 14.42
CA LYS A 272 -10.60 -4.36 15.79
C LYS A 272 -12.10 -4.05 15.83
N ALA A 273 -12.53 -3.01 15.13
CA ALA A 273 -13.95 -2.64 15.07
C ALA A 273 -14.80 -3.74 14.42
N ILE A 274 -14.33 -4.33 13.32
CA ILE A 274 -15.00 -5.47 12.68
C ILE A 274 -15.06 -6.65 13.64
N ALA A 275 -13.95 -7.00 14.29
CA ALA A 275 -13.90 -8.11 15.26
C ALA A 275 -14.85 -7.88 16.44
N TYR A 276 -14.96 -6.65 16.94
CA TYR A 276 -15.90 -6.28 18.00
C TYR A 276 -17.35 -6.52 17.59
N VAL A 277 -17.75 -6.05 16.40
CA VAL A 277 -19.12 -6.27 15.88
C VAL A 277 -19.40 -7.74 15.67
N LEU A 278 -18.45 -8.50 15.15
CA LEU A 278 -18.56 -9.95 14.95
C LEU A 278 -18.46 -10.75 16.25
N ARG A 279 -18.15 -10.14 17.38
CA ARG A 279 -17.90 -10.77 18.68
C ARG A 279 -16.84 -11.86 18.63
N ILE A 280 -15.80 -11.64 17.86
CA ILE A 280 -14.64 -12.51 17.75
C ILE A 280 -13.38 -11.82 18.28
N ARG A 281 -12.35 -12.61 18.57
CA ARG A 281 -11.05 -12.06 18.98
C ARG A 281 -10.39 -11.32 17.79
N PRO A 282 -9.93 -10.09 17.98
CA PRO A 282 -9.20 -9.38 16.92
C PRO A 282 -7.91 -10.12 16.54
N PRO A 283 -7.43 -9.97 15.30
CA PRO A 283 -6.16 -10.52 14.86
C PRO A 283 -5.00 -10.05 15.75
N ASN A 284 -4.01 -10.91 15.98
CA ASN A 284 -2.86 -10.57 16.81
C ASN A 284 -2.07 -9.37 16.28
N ALA A 285 -2.03 -9.20 14.96
CA ALA A 285 -1.38 -8.06 14.29
C ALA A 285 -2.13 -6.73 14.49
N ALA A 286 -3.37 -6.76 14.94
CA ALA A 286 -4.19 -5.57 15.23
C ALA A 286 -4.11 -5.12 16.71
N ARG A 287 -3.22 -5.70 17.51
CA ARG A 287 -3.02 -5.36 18.93
C ARG A 287 -2.11 -4.16 19.12
#